data_7ffe3a089f64116bac830f1109b34811
#
_entry.id   7ffe3a089f64116bac830f1109b34811
#
_cell.length_a   1.000
_cell.length_b   1.000
_cell.length_c   1.000
_cell.angle_alpha   90.00
_cell.angle_beta   90.00
_cell.angle_gamma   90.00
#
_symmetry.space_group_name_H-M   'P 1'
#
loop_
_entity.id
_entity.type
_entity.pdbx_description
1 polymer ?
#
loop_
_entity_poly.entity_id
_entity_poly.type
_entity_poly.pdbx_seq_one_letter_code
_entity_poly.pdbx_strand_id
1 'polypeptide(L)'
;MIKEAILKVVNGNDLNAKEAYGAMDEIMSGEASEVQMSAYLTALSMKGETIEEITASTKAMRAHCVKLLNDEEVLEIVGTGGDGSNTFNISTTSSIVISAAGVPVAKHGNRSASSKCGAADVLEALGVNIYIEPEKSLKILKEINLCFLFAQNYHLAMKFVAGVRKELSIRTIFNILGPLTNPAGATMQVLGVYDESLVKPLCEVLKNVGVKSALSVYGQDGLDEISVSDKTSVCELRDGRLKCYEIAPEDFGMGRCSKEDIVGGNPRENAEITLSILNGQKGPKRNAVVLNSAAALYVAGKADSIEDGVRLASEIIDSGRAKKQLEKFIEYTNS
;
A
#
# COMPACT_ATOMS: atom_id res chain seq x y z
N MET A 1 -0.36 30.04 -5.08
CA MET A 1 0.58 29.05 -5.66
C MET A 1 -0.07 28.12 -6.68
N ILE A 2 -1.30 27.60 -6.43
CA ILE A 2 -1.93 26.67 -7.39
C ILE A 2 -2.18 27.30 -8.77
N LYS A 3 -2.49 28.59 -8.86
CA LYS A 3 -2.70 29.30 -10.14
C LYS A 3 -1.43 29.32 -11.01
N GLU A 4 -0.30 29.62 -10.39
CA GLU A 4 1.01 29.62 -11.07
C GLU A 4 1.42 28.21 -11.46
N ALA A 5 1.17 27.22 -10.58
CA ALA A 5 1.42 25.81 -10.88
C ALA A 5 0.60 25.35 -12.10
N ILE A 6 -0.70 25.68 -12.16
CA ILE A 6 -1.56 25.38 -13.32
C ILE A 6 -0.96 25.94 -14.61
N LEU A 7 -0.55 27.23 -14.61
CA LEU A 7 0.04 27.85 -15.81
C LEU A 7 1.31 27.16 -16.28
N LYS A 8 2.13 26.63 -15.36
CA LYS A 8 3.32 25.86 -15.70
C LYS A 8 2.98 24.49 -16.31
N VAL A 9 2.16 23.69 -15.60
CA VAL A 9 1.88 22.32 -16.03
C VAL A 9 1.05 22.25 -17.32
N VAL A 10 0.17 23.22 -17.57
CA VAL A 10 -0.58 23.35 -18.83
C VAL A 10 0.36 23.59 -20.01
N ASN A 11 1.49 24.28 -19.78
CA ASN A 11 2.52 24.50 -20.81
C ASN A 11 3.57 23.34 -20.86
N GLY A 12 3.32 22.22 -20.17
CA GLY A 12 4.19 21.06 -20.15
C GLY A 12 5.47 21.24 -19.32
N ASN A 13 5.55 22.27 -18.47
CA ASN A 13 6.72 22.51 -17.64
C ASN A 13 6.60 21.84 -16.27
N ASP A 14 7.72 21.33 -15.77
CA ASP A 14 7.80 20.71 -14.46
C ASP A 14 7.74 21.74 -13.33
N LEU A 15 7.15 21.34 -12.21
CA LEU A 15 7.16 22.10 -10.98
C LEU A 15 8.38 21.73 -10.15
N ASN A 16 9.02 22.71 -9.53
CA ASN A 16 9.98 22.44 -8.47
C ASN A 16 9.28 22.02 -7.17
N ALA A 17 10.05 21.52 -6.21
CA ALA A 17 9.52 21.02 -4.94
C ALA A 17 8.63 22.02 -4.18
N LYS A 18 9.00 23.31 -4.17
CA LYS A 18 8.24 24.35 -3.49
C LYS A 18 6.89 24.62 -4.15
N GLU A 19 6.86 24.64 -5.48
CA GLU A 19 5.64 24.87 -6.26
C GLU A 19 4.68 23.70 -6.14
N ALA A 20 5.19 22.46 -6.28
CA ALA A 20 4.38 21.24 -6.15
C ALA A 20 3.84 21.07 -4.71
N TYR A 21 4.68 21.30 -3.70
CA TYR A 21 4.26 21.29 -2.31
C TYR A 21 3.14 22.30 -2.06
N GLY A 22 3.33 23.56 -2.47
CA GLY A 22 2.35 24.60 -2.20
C GLY A 22 1.04 24.45 -2.96
N ALA A 23 1.08 23.90 -4.18
CA ALA A 23 -0.17 23.60 -4.91
C ALA A 23 -0.97 22.50 -4.19
N MET A 24 -0.29 21.46 -3.71
CA MET A 24 -0.92 20.37 -2.94
C MET A 24 -1.37 20.85 -1.57
N ASP A 25 -0.63 21.72 -0.91
CA ASP A 25 -0.96 22.32 0.39
C ASP A 25 -2.26 23.16 0.30
N GLU A 26 -2.42 23.99 -0.73
CA GLU A 26 -3.67 24.73 -0.98
C GLU A 26 -4.87 23.79 -1.23
N ILE A 27 -4.65 22.66 -1.91
CA ILE A 27 -5.68 21.62 -2.08
C ILE A 27 -6.06 21.00 -0.73
N MET A 28 -5.07 20.58 0.05
CA MET A 28 -5.30 19.90 1.34
C MET A 28 -5.82 20.86 2.43
N SER A 29 -5.58 22.16 2.31
CA SER A 29 -6.17 23.20 3.18
C SER A 29 -7.61 23.58 2.79
N GLY A 30 -8.08 23.15 1.61
CA GLY A 30 -9.39 23.57 1.08
C GLY A 30 -9.41 24.99 0.54
N GLU A 31 -8.25 25.59 0.27
CA GLU A 31 -8.12 26.94 -0.29
C GLU A 31 -8.29 26.97 -1.81
N ALA A 32 -7.99 25.84 -2.48
CA ALA A 32 -8.16 25.71 -3.92
C ALA A 32 -9.65 25.47 -4.27
N SER A 33 -10.16 26.17 -5.30
CA SER A 33 -11.49 25.89 -5.82
C SER A 33 -11.51 24.57 -6.62
N GLU A 34 -12.70 23.96 -6.77
CA GLU A 34 -12.88 22.74 -7.57
C GLU A 34 -12.39 22.91 -9.02
N VAL A 35 -12.60 24.10 -9.62
CA VAL A 35 -12.11 24.42 -10.96
C VAL A 35 -10.58 24.41 -11.00
N GLN A 36 -9.92 24.98 -9.99
CA GLN A 36 -8.46 24.98 -9.90
C GLN A 36 -7.91 23.56 -9.67
N MET A 37 -8.54 22.79 -8.77
CA MET A 37 -8.18 21.40 -8.54
C MET A 37 -8.32 20.58 -9.82
N SER A 38 -9.44 20.71 -10.54
CA SER A 38 -9.68 19.98 -11.79
C SER A 38 -8.64 20.33 -12.86
N ALA A 39 -8.35 21.63 -13.03
CA ALA A 39 -7.35 22.08 -14.01
C ALA A 39 -5.94 21.56 -13.66
N TYR A 40 -5.53 21.68 -12.39
CA TYR A 40 -4.22 21.24 -11.91
C TYR A 40 -4.03 19.74 -12.07
N LEU A 41 -4.98 18.94 -11.57
CA LEU A 41 -4.89 17.49 -11.58
C LEU A 41 -4.91 16.93 -13.01
N THR A 42 -5.74 17.49 -13.89
CA THR A 42 -5.82 17.08 -15.28
C THR A 42 -4.53 17.42 -16.03
N ALA A 43 -4.05 18.67 -15.92
CA ALA A 43 -2.83 19.08 -16.61
C ALA A 43 -1.60 18.33 -16.10
N LEU A 44 -1.48 18.08 -14.79
CA LEU A 44 -0.39 17.34 -14.20
C LEU A 44 -0.39 15.87 -14.69
N SER A 45 -1.57 15.23 -14.74
CA SER A 45 -1.73 13.88 -15.29
C SER A 45 -1.39 13.80 -16.78
N MET A 46 -1.75 14.81 -17.58
CA MET A 46 -1.42 14.88 -19.01
C MET A 46 0.07 15.08 -19.26
N LYS A 47 0.73 15.88 -18.45
CA LYS A 47 2.19 16.10 -18.51
C LYS A 47 2.96 14.86 -18.07
N GLY A 48 2.45 14.13 -17.10
CA GLY A 48 3.16 13.10 -16.33
C GLY A 48 3.92 13.70 -15.16
N GLU A 49 3.74 13.12 -13.99
CA GLU A 49 4.33 13.58 -12.73
C GLU A 49 5.82 13.23 -12.66
N THR A 50 6.65 14.18 -12.25
CA THR A 50 8.05 13.94 -11.93
C THR A 50 8.23 13.38 -10.52
N ILE A 51 9.37 12.73 -10.25
CA ILE A 51 9.75 12.27 -8.90
C ILE A 51 9.73 13.42 -7.88
N GLU A 52 10.16 14.60 -8.28
CA GLU A 52 10.18 15.79 -7.43
C GLU A 52 8.75 16.25 -7.08
N GLU A 53 7.85 16.30 -8.07
CA GLU A 53 6.44 16.66 -7.88
C GLU A 53 5.71 15.65 -6.99
N ILE A 54 5.91 14.34 -7.21
CA ILE A 54 5.32 13.28 -6.38
C ILE A 54 5.85 13.37 -4.94
N THR A 55 7.18 13.54 -4.78
CA THR A 55 7.82 13.67 -3.46
C THR A 55 7.28 14.87 -2.69
N ALA A 56 7.17 16.03 -3.33
CA ALA A 56 6.68 17.25 -2.71
C ALA A 56 5.20 17.15 -2.34
N SER A 57 4.37 16.62 -3.24
CA SER A 57 2.94 16.36 -2.99
C SER A 57 2.73 15.36 -1.85
N THR A 58 3.54 14.31 -1.77
CA THR A 58 3.54 13.35 -0.65
C THR A 58 3.82 14.04 0.68
N LYS A 59 4.84 14.90 0.73
CA LYS A 59 5.19 15.66 1.95
C LYS A 59 4.08 16.60 2.38
N ALA A 60 3.44 17.32 1.45
CA ALA A 60 2.30 18.15 1.74
C ALA A 60 1.11 17.34 2.29
N MET A 61 0.78 16.23 1.66
CA MET A 61 -0.32 15.36 2.13
C MET A 61 -0.04 14.75 3.51
N ARG A 62 1.22 14.35 3.80
CA ARG A 62 1.65 13.89 5.14
C ARG A 62 1.57 14.99 6.20
N ALA A 63 1.73 16.26 5.83
CA ALA A 63 1.60 17.39 6.76
C ALA A 63 0.14 17.59 7.21
N HIS A 64 -0.83 17.25 6.38
CA HIS A 64 -2.27 17.36 6.64
C HIS A 64 -2.92 16.07 7.17
N CYS A 65 -2.18 15.00 7.40
CA CYS A 65 -2.74 13.77 7.97
C CYS A 65 -2.73 13.79 9.50
N VAL A 66 -3.68 13.11 10.10
CA VAL A 66 -3.64 12.74 11.52
C VAL A 66 -2.50 11.72 11.69
N LYS A 67 -1.47 12.07 12.45
CA LYS A 67 -0.29 11.22 12.60
C LYS A 67 -0.48 10.19 13.70
N LEU A 68 -0.11 8.96 13.43
CA LEU A 68 0.10 7.94 14.44
C LEU A 68 1.55 8.05 14.93
N LEU A 69 1.78 8.91 15.93
CA LEU A 69 3.13 9.10 16.48
C LEU A 69 3.58 7.84 17.22
N ASN A 70 4.63 7.22 16.74
CA ASN A 70 5.23 6.02 17.35
C ASN A 70 6.75 6.12 17.29
N ASP A 71 7.42 5.36 18.18
CA ASP A 71 8.88 5.31 18.29
C ASP A 71 9.46 4.06 17.61
N GLU A 72 8.62 3.25 16.95
CA GLU A 72 9.01 1.99 16.34
C GLU A 72 9.19 2.13 14.83
N GLU A 73 10.08 1.33 14.28
CA GLU A 73 10.16 1.15 12.84
C GLU A 73 9.03 0.23 12.39
N VAL A 74 8.11 0.76 11.61
CA VAL A 74 6.94 0.03 11.14
C VAL A 74 7.03 -0.28 9.66
N LEU A 75 6.47 -1.42 9.30
CA LEU A 75 6.35 -1.88 7.92
C LEU A 75 4.95 -1.58 7.38
N GLU A 76 4.88 -1.17 6.13
CA GLU A 76 3.67 -1.18 5.33
C GLU A 76 3.78 -2.15 4.16
N ILE A 77 2.69 -2.86 3.86
CA ILE A 77 2.51 -3.62 2.63
C ILE A 77 1.21 -3.17 1.97
N VAL A 78 1.30 -2.62 0.76
CA VAL A 78 0.18 -1.94 0.10
C VAL A 78 0.39 -1.87 -1.41
N GLY A 79 -0.69 -1.97 -2.18
CA GLY A 79 -0.72 -1.64 -3.60
C GLY A 79 -1.34 -0.27 -3.85
N THR A 80 -1.08 0.30 -5.02
CA THR A 80 -1.74 1.53 -5.49
C THR A 80 -3.23 1.32 -5.73
N GLY A 81 -3.61 0.07 -5.99
CA GLY A 81 -4.93 -0.26 -6.50
C GLY A 81 -5.11 0.16 -7.97
N GLY A 82 -6.28 -0.12 -8.52
CA GLY A 82 -6.61 0.28 -9.89
C GLY A 82 -5.93 -0.54 -10.98
N ASP A 83 -5.39 -1.70 -10.64
CA ASP A 83 -4.75 -2.67 -11.53
C ASP A 83 -5.75 -3.48 -12.38
N GLY A 84 -7.03 -3.49 -11.97
CA GLY A 84 -8.10 -4.22 -12.66
C GLY A 84 -8.08 -5.74 -12.47
N SER A 85 -7.17 -6.29 -11.68
CA SER A 85 -6.96 -7.73 -11.50
C SER A 85 -8.06 -8.41 -10.70
N ASN A 86 -8.82 -7.66 -9.89
CA ASN A 86 -9.87 -8.19 -9.01
C ASN A 86 -9.40 -9.36 -8.11
N THR A 87 -8.16 -9.34 -7.68
CA THR A 87 -7.62 -10.35 -6.76
C THR A 87 -8.30 -10.28 -5.38
N PHE A 88 -8.19 -11.35 -4.60
CA PHE A 88 -8.49 -11.25 -3.18
C PHE A 88 -7.48 -10.33 -2.48
N ASN A 89 -7.74 -9.94 -1.23
CA ASN A 89 -6.92 -8.97 -0.52
C ASN A 89 -5.57 -9.55 -0.07
N ILE A 90 -4.64 -9.72 -1.02
CA ILE A 90 -3.32 -10.35 -0.83
C ILE A 90 -2.53 -9.59 0.25
N SER A 91 -2.28 -8.30 0.07
CA SER A 91 -1.50 -7.50 1.02
C SER A 91 -2.12 -7.42 2.41
N THR A 92 -3.47 -7.40 2.51
CA THR A 92 -4.16 -7.42 3.80
C THR A 92 -3.97 -8.75 4.53
N THR A 93 -4.12 -9.87 3.82
CA THR A 93 -3.85 -11.20 4.39
C THR A 93 -2.39 -11.36 4.76
N SER A 94 -1.47 -10.86 3.93
CA SER A 94 -0.02 -10.87 4.19
C SER A 94 0.35 -10.07 5.44
N SER A 95 -0.31 -8.93 5.71
CA SER A 95 -0.06 -8.12 6.90
C SER A 95 -0.25 -8.90 8.21
N ILE A 96 -1.21 -9.83 8.24
CA ILE A 96 -1.46 -10.72 9.39
C ILE A 96 -0.31 -11.71 9.55
N VAL A 97 0.18 -12.29 8.46
CA VAL A 97 1.31 -13.24 8.48
C VAL A 97 2.60 -12.55 8.91
N ILE A 98 2.88 -11.37 8.38
CA ILE A 98 4.07 -10.57 8.68
C ILE A 98 4.09 -10.17 10.16
N SER A 99 2.98 -9.68 10.67
CA SER A 99 2.86 -9.29 12.09
C SER A 99 2.99 -10.48 13.05
N ALA A 100 2.53 -11.67 12.65
CA ALA A 100 2.72 -12.91 13.41
C ALA A 100 4.19 -13.36 13.49
N ALA A 101 5.08 -12.83 12.62
CA ALA A 101 6.54 -12.98 12.71
C ALA A 101 7.17 -11.98 13.70
N GLY A 102 6.39 -11.09 14.31
CA GLY A 102 6.88 -10.05 15.21
C GLY A 102 7.44 -8.82 14.49
N VAL A 103 7.01 -8.54 13.26
CA VAL A 103 7.27 -7.27 12.57
C VAL A 103 6.13 -6.31 12.88
N PRO A 104 6.39 -5.10 13.38
CA PRO A 104 5.35 -4.09 13.54
C PRO A 104 4.78 -3.66 12.17
N VAL A 105 3.51 -3.94 11.90
CA VAL A 105 2.82 -3.60 10.66
C VAL A 105 1.75 -2.56 10.90
N ALA A 106 1.91 -1.39 10.30
CA ALA A 106 0.89 -0.34 10.27
C ALA A 106 0.21 -0.34 8.89
N LYS A 107 -0.78 -1.19 8.70
CA LYS A 107 -1.49 -1.35 7.42
C LYS A 107 -2.39 -0.16 7.16
N HIS A 108 -2.03 0.68 6.20
CA HIS A 108 -2.90 1.74 5.71
C HIS A 108 -3.81 1.22 4.60
N GLY A 109 -5.07 1.59 4.60
CA GLY A 109 -6.00 1.12 3.60
C GLY A 109 -7.36 1.82 3.64
N ASN A 110 -8.16 1.54 2.61
CA ASN A 110 -9.48 2.13 2.42
C ASN A 110 -10.49 1.06 1.98
N ARG A 111 -11.74 1.49 1.84
CA ARG A 111 -12.76 0.73 1.12
C ARG A 111 -12.42 0.67 -0.36
N SER A 112 -13.00 -0.27 -1.05
CA SER A 112 -12.85 -0.39 -2.50
C SER A 112 -13.31 0.88 -3.22
N ALA A 113 -12.51 1.33 -4.21
CA ALA A 113 -12.91 2.36 -5.15
C ALA A 113 -13.39 1.79 -6.49
N SER A 114 -12.78 0.70 -6.96
CA SER A 114 -13.05 0.09 -8.27
C SER A 114 -13.18 -1.43 -8.22
N SER A 115 -12.57 -2.10 -7.25
CA SER A 115 -12.67 -3.54 -7.04
C SER A 115 -13.94 -3.93 -6.27
N LYS A 116 -14.18 -5.23 -6.08
CA LYS A 116 -15.35 -5.72 -5.32
C LYS A 116 -15.15 -5.66 -3.81
N CYS A 117 -13.92 -5.52 -3.32
CA CYS A 117 -13.58 -5.58 -1.90
C CYS A 117 -12.25 -4.87 -1.62
N GLY A 118 -12.25 -3.81 -0.83
CA GLY A 118 -11.07 -3.13 -0.34
C GLY A 118 -10.52 -3.74 0.96
N ALA A 119 -9.39 -3.22 1.43
CA ALA A 119 -8.75 -3.69 2.67
C ALA A 119 -9.68 -3.52 3.90
N ALA A 120 -10.37 -2.38 3.98
CA ALA A 120 -11.33 -2.11 5.05
C ALA A 120 -12.53 -3.08 5.02
N ASP A 121 -13.02 -3.37 3.81
CA ASP A 121 -14.21 -4.22 3.63
C ASP A 121 -13.95 -5.66 4.07
N VAL A 122 -12.79 -6.23 3.71
CA VAL A 122 -12.43 -7.60 4.14
C VAL A 122 -12.15 -7.67 5.63
N LEU A 123 -11.52 -6.65 6.22
CA LEU A 123 -11.26 -6.62 7.66
C LEU A 123 -12.55 -6.56 8.47
N GLU A 124 -13.53 -5.75 8.07
CA GLU A 124 -14.87 -5.76 8.68
C GLU A 124 -15.55 -7.13 8.55
N ALA A 125 -15.47 -7.75 7.38
CA ALA A 125 -16.03 -9.09 7.17
C ALA A 125 -15.35 -10.18 8.01
N LEU A 126 -14.08 -9.98 8.38
CA LEU A 126 -13.33 -10.82 9.33
C LEU A 126 -13.67 -10.52 10.79
N GLY A 127 -14.44 -9.46 11.10
CA GLY A 127 -14.82 -9.06 12.44
C GLY A 127 -13.92 -8.03 13.11
N VAL A 128 -12.98 -7.44 12.37
CA VAL A 128 -12.11 -6.37 12.87
C VAL A 128 -12.90 -5.05 12.91
N ASN A 129 -12.85 -4.34 14.03
CA ASN A 129 -13.38 -2.98 14.11
C ASN A 129 -12.36 -2.01 13.50
N ILE A 130 -12.70 -1.42 12.37
CA ILE A 130 -11.85 -0.49 11.63
C ILE A 130 -12.02 0.97 12.08
N TYR A 131 -13.05 1.28 12.86
CA TYR A 131 -13.37 2.63 13.35
C TYR A 131 -12.80 2.86 14.75
N ILE A 132 -11.48 2.71 14.85
CA ILE A 132 -10.77 2.91 16.11
C ILE A 132 -9.96 4.21 16.07
N GLU A 133 -9.87 4.88 17.21
CA GLU A 133 -9.12 6.13 17.33
C GLU A 133 -7.60 5.89 17.24
N PRO A 134 -6.82 6.91 16.84
CA PRO A 134 -5.37 6.79 16.67
C PRO A 134 -4.63 6.28 17.90
N GLU A 135 -5.01 6.72 19.09
CA GLU A 135 -4.41 6.29 20.37
C GLU A 135 -4.61 4.80 20.60
N LYS A 136 -5.80 4.27 20.29
CA LYS A 136 -6.07 2.83 20.38
C LYS A 136 -5.31 2.05 19.29
N SER A 137 -5.23 2.59 18.07
CA SER A 137 -4.43 1.99 17.00
C SER A 137 -2.96 1.85 17.39
N LEU A 138 -2.39 2.87 18.04
CA LEU A 138 -1.02 2.84 18.54
C LEU A 138 -0.84 1.77 19.64
N LYS A 139 -1.77 1.69 20.59
CA LYS A 139 -1.74 0.67 21.64
C LYS A 139 -1.76 -0.74 21.04
N ILE A 140 -2.67 -1.00 20.10
CA ILE A 140 -2.79 -2.30 19.41
C ILE A 140 -1.50 -2.63 18.67
N LEU A 141 -0.93 -1.67 17.90
CA LEU A 141 0.35 -1.86 17.22
C LEU A 141 1.45 -2.32 18.19
N LYS A 142 1.58 -1.67 19.35
CA LYS A 142 2.60 -2.01 20.35
C LYS A 142 2.37 -3.36 21.02
N GLU A 143 1.12 -3.76 21.22
CA GLU A 143 0.79 -5.00 21.92
C GLU A 143 0.82 -6.25 21.04
N ILE A 144 0.40 -6.10 19.76
CA ILE A 144 0.27 -7.25 18.85
C ILE A 144 1.01 -7.08 17.51
N ASN A 145 1.82 -6.04 17.34
CA ASN A 145 2.56 -5.75 16.11
C ASN A 145 1.68 -5.56 14.85
N LEU A 146 0.42 -5.20 15.00
CA LEU A 146 -0.50 -4.99 13.87
C LEU A 146 -1.51 -3.92 14.21
N CYS A 147 -1.67 -2.93 13.34
CA CYS A 147 -2.83 -2.04 13.34
C CYS A 147 -3.32 -1.78 11.93
N PHE A 148 -4.59 -1.40 11.81
CA PHE A 148 -5.18 -0.92 10.56
C PHE A 148 -5.47 0.57 10.67
N LEU A 149 -4.93 1.33 9.72
CA LEU A 149 -5.11 2.77 9.61
C LEU A 149 -6.13 3.05 8.52
N PHE A 150 -7.40 3.20 8.91
CA PHE A 150 -8.48 3.44 7.97
C PHE A 150 -8.34 4.85 7.39
N ALA A 151 -8.09 4.97 6.10
CA ALA A 151 -7.71 6.22 5.44
C ALA A 151 -8.67 7.38 5.72
N GLN A 152 -9.97 7.12 5.89
CA GLN A 152 -10.96 8.16 6.16
C GLN A 152 -10.78 8.80 7.56
N ASN A 153 -10.22 8.08 8.53
CA ASN A 153 -9.96 8.61 9.88
C ASN A 153 -8.67 9.44 9.93
N TYR A 154 -7.73 9.20 9.03
CA TYR A 154 -6.40 9.83 9.07
C TYR A 154 -6.22 10.94 8.02
N HIS A 155 -6.84 10.84 6.86
CA HIS A 155 -6.71 11.80 5.76
C HIS A 155 -7.96 12.66 5.61
N LEU A 156 -8.32 13.39 6.66
CA LEU A 156 -9.54 14.22 6.70
C LEU A 156 -9.57 15.28 5.59
N ALA A 157 -8.42 15.78 5.16
CA ALA A 157 -8.27 16.75 4.08
C ALA A 157 -8.72 16.21 2.70
N MET A 158 -8.78 14.90 2.53
CA MET A 158 -9.25 14.28 1.28
C MET A 158 -10.71 14.67 0.94
N LYS A 159 -11.50 15.09 1.91
CA LYS A 159 -12.87 15.59 1.68
C LYS A 159 -12.93 16.76 0.69
N PHE A 160 -11.88 17.58 0.63
CA PHE A 160 -11.84 18.75 -0.25
C PHE A 160 -11.68 18.39 -1.73
N VAL A 161 -11.03 17.25 -2.03
CA VAL A 161 -10.73 16.81 -3.40
C VAL A 161 -11.55 15.59 -3.85
N ALA A 162 -12.27 14.95 -2.95
CA ALA A 162 -13.00 13.71 -3.24
C ALA A 162 -14.08 13.90 -4.33
N GLY A 163 -14.84 15.00 -4.29
CA GLY A 163 -15.83 15.35 -5.31
C GLY A 163 -15.21 15.51 -6.68
N VAL A 164 -14.16 16.31 -6.76
CA VAL A 164 -13.42 16.59 -8.00
C VAL A 164 -12.86 15.28 -8.60
N ARG A 165 -12.23 14.43 -7.80
CA ARG A 165 -11.70 13.14 -8.27
C ARG A 165 -12.80 12.23 -8.82
N LYS A 166 -13.95 12.19 -8.17
CA LYS A 166 -15.11 11.39 -8.59
C LYS A 166 -15.65 11.86 -9.94
N GLU A 167 -15.79 13.18 -10.12
CA GLU A 167 -16.31 13.75 -11.36
C GLU A 167 -15.32 13.64 -12.52
N LEU A 168 -14.03 13.87 -12.28
CA LEU A 168 -12.99 13.71 -13.29
C LEU A 168 -12.91 12.29 -13.84
N SER A 169 -13.12 11.28 -13.00
CA SER A 169 -13.10 9.85 -13.37
C SER A 169 -11.86 9.41 -14.17
N ILE A 170 -10.74 10.13 -14.01
CA ILE A 170 -9.43 9.81 -14.59
C ILE A 170 -8.42 9.48 -13.51
N ARG A 171 -7.30 8.85 -13.89
CA ARG A 171 -6.15 8.70 -13.00
C ARG A 171 -5.47 10.06 -12.81
N THR A 172 -5.11 10.36 -11.57
CA THR A 172 -4.39 11.57 -11.17
C THR A 172 -3.29 11.20 -10.18
N ILE A 173 -2.45 12.13 -9.80
CA ILE A 173 -1.42 11.93 -8.77
C ILE A 173 -1.96 11.26 -7.49
N PHE A 174 -3.23 11.47 -7.13
CA PHE A 174 -3.85 10.84 -5.97
C PHE A 174 -3.97 9.31 -6.06
N ASN A 175 -3.83 8.73 -7.25
CA ASN A 175 -3.82 7.27 -7.40
C ASN A 175 -2.50 6.64 -6.92
N ILE A 176 -1.43 7.43 -6.81
CA ILE A 176 -0.12 6.97 -6.33
C ILE A 176 0.24 7.54 -4.95
N LEU A 177 -0.39 8.63 -4.51
CA LEU A 177 -0.06 9.27 -3.22
C LEU A 177 -0.53 8.46 -2.01
N GLY A 178 -1.64 7.71 -2.11
CA GLY A 178 -2.20 6.94 -1.00
C GLY A 178 -1.15 6.05 -0.30
N PRO A 179 -0.49 5.15 -1.03
CA PRO A 179 0.56 4.28 -0.49
C PRO A 179 1.79 5.01 0.06
N LEU A 180 2.03 6.25 -0.37
CA LEU A 180 3.19 7.05 0.05
C LEU A 180 2.94 7.87 1.32
N THR A 181 1.70 7.86 1.83
CA THR A 181 1.25 8.76 2.89
C THR A 181 0.79 8.04 4.16
N ASN A 182 1.44 6.92 4.49
CA ASN A 182 1.13 6.17 5.70
C ASN A 182 1.20 7.06 6.95
N PRO A 183 0.11 7.13 7.75
CA PRO A 183 0.04 8.00 8.94
C PRO A 183 1.01 7.64 10.06
N ALA A 184 1.48 6.38 10.10
CA ALA A 184 2.48 5.93 11.08
C ALA A 184 3.92 6.25 10.66
N GLY A 185 4.13 6.85 9.48
CA GLY A 185 5.46 7.18 9.00
C GLY A 185 6.31 5.94 8.71
N ALA A 186 5.71 4.92 8.08
CA ALA A 186 6.39 3.65 7.78
C ALA A 186 7.79 3.86 7.21
N THR A 187 8.78 3.19 7.81
CA THR A 187 10.20 3.23 7.41
C THR A 187 10.60 2.03 6.57
N MET A 188 9.73 1.02 6.50
CA MET A 188 9.88 -0.19 5.69
C MET A 188 8.62 -0.37 4.85
N GLN A 189 8.76 -0.71 3.55
CA GLN A 189 7.59 -0.82 2.69
C GLN A 189 7.72 -1.83 1.55
N VAL A 190 6.65 -2.60 1.31
CA VAL A 190 6.42 -3.29 0.03
C VAL A 190 5.29 -2.54 -0.66
N LEU A 191 5.60 -1.95 -1.82
CA LEU A 191 4.70 -1.12 -2.60
C LEU A 191 4.43 -1.75 -3.96
N GLY A 192 3.22 -2.23 -4.18
CA GLY A 192 2.77 -2.64 -5.50
C GLY A 192 2.27 -1.45 -6.33
N VAL A 193 2.57 -1.45 -7.62
CA VAL A 193 2.17 -0.39 -8.55
C VAL A 193 1.36 -0.94 -9.72
N TYR A 194 0.37 -0.17 -10.20
CA TYR A 194 -0.51 -0.57 -11.30
C TYR A 194 0.13 -0.45 -12.70
N ASP A 195 1.33 0.10 -12.80
CA ASP A 195 2.05 0.32 -14.06
C ASP A 195 3.55 0.14 -13.83
N GLU A 196 4.20 -0.64 -14.69
CA GLU A 196 5.62 -0.96 -14.57
C GLU A 196 6.52 0.27 -14.57
N SER A 197 6.15 1.31 -15.33
CA SER A 197 6.91 2.56 -15.39
C SER A 197 7.02 3.28 -14.05
N LEU A 198 6.15 2.97 -13.08
CA LEU A 198 6.14 3.53 -11.73
C LEU A 198 7.06 2.79 -10.75
N VAL A 199 7.54 1.59 -11.06
CA VAL A 199 8.34 0.75 -10.15
C VAL A 199 9.56 1.50 -9.62
N LYS A 200 10.42 1.99 -10.49
CA LYS A 200 11.64 2.72 -10.10
C LYS A 200 11.33 4.13 -9.56
N PRO A 201 10.51 4.95 -10.23
CA PRO A 201 10.18 6.29 -9.74
C PRO A 201 9.59 6.30 -8.32
N LEU A 202 8.61 5.42 -8.02
CA LEU A 202 8.02 5.39 -6.68
C LEU A 202 8.97 4.83 -5.63
N CYS A 203 9.88 3.91 -5.98
CA CYS A 203 10.95 3.48 -5.08
C CYS A 203 11.88 4.65 -4.71
N GLU A 204 12.17 5.54 -5.67
CA GLU A 204 12.97 6.75 -5.41
C GLU A 204 12.19 7.78 -4.57
N VAL A 205 10.89 7.93 -4.81
CA VAL A 205 10.04 8.76 -3.95
C VAL A 205 10.03 8.23 -2.51
N LEU A 206 9.88 6.91 -2.30
CA LEU A 206 9.94 6.30 -0.96
C LEU A 206 11.25 6.67 -0.24
N LYS A 207 12.39 6.57 -0.92
CA LYS A 207 13.68 7.04 -0.40
C LYS A 207 13.64 8.52 0.00
N ASN A 208 13.12 9.39 -0.87
CA ASN A 208 13.06 10.84 -0.68
C ASN A 208 12.13 11.27 0.47
N VAL A 209 11.16 10.43 0.84
CA VAL A 209 10.25 10.67 1.97
C VAL A 209 10.66 9.93 3.25
N GLY A 210 11.84 9.33 3.28
CA GLY A 210 12.50 8.80 4.47
C GLY A 210 12.29 7.30 4.74
N VAL A 211 11.78 6.52 3.76
CA VAL A 211 11.77 5.06 3.86
C VAL A 211 13.19 4.53 3.77
N LYS A 212 13.55 3.61 4.65
CA LYS A 212 14.91 3.05 4.78
C LYS A 212 15.12 1.79 3.95
N SER A 213 14.09 0.94 3.88
CA SER A 213 14.11 -0.32 3.14
C SER A 213 12.77 -0.53 2.44
N ALA A 214 12.79 -0.83 1.14
CA ALA A 214 11.55 -1.06 0.39
C ALA A 214 11.76 -1.96 -0.83
N LEU A 215 10.65 -2.57 -1.25
CA LEU A 215 10.49 -3.12 -2.59
C LEU A 215 9.31 -2.42 -3.25
N SER A 216 9.53 -1.79 -4.41
CA SER A 216 8.46 -1.37 -5.31
C SER A 216 8.33 -2.44 -6.39
N VAL A 217 7.12 -2.95 -6.61
CA VAL A 217 6.89 -4.16 -7.40
C VAL A 217 5.74 -4.00 -8.40
N TYR A 218 5.85 -4.71 -9.54
CA TYR A 218 4.82 -4.82 -10.55
C TYR A 218 4.83 -6.22 -11.15
N GLY A 219 3.73 -6.95 -11.01
CA GLY A 219 3.53 -8.23 -11.69
C GLY A 219 3.32 -8.03 -13.19
N GLN A 220 4.08 -8.75 -14.03
CA GLN A 220 4.01 -8.62 -15.49
C GLN A 220 2.63 -9.04 -16.06
N ASP A 221 1.83 -9.67 -15.24
CA ASP A 221 0.40 -9.93 -15.51
C ASP A 221 -0.52 -8.72 -15.18
N GLY A 222 0.03 -7.56 -14.82
CA GLY A 222 -0.69 -6.33 -14.51
C GLY A 222 -1.05 -6.16 -13.05
N LEU A 223 -0.50 -6.99 -12.16
CA LEU A 223 -0.83 -7.03 -10.74
C LEU A 223 0.00 -6.02 -9.93
N ASP A 224 -0.64 -5.27 -9.04
CA ASP A 224 0.03 -4.38 -8.07
C ASP A 224 0.47 -5.12 -6.78
N GLU A 225 0.99 -6.33 -6.96
CA GLU A 225 1.55 -7.22 -5.93
C GLU A 225 2.69 -8.05 -6.55
N ILE A 226 3.42 -8.82 -5.76
CA ILE A 226 4.32 -9.85 -6.32
C ILE A 226 3.46 -10.98 -6.87
N SER A 227 3.59 -11.23 -8.17
CA SER A 227 2.77 -12.21 -8.89
C SER A 227 3.22 -13.65 -8.63
N VAL A 228 2.24 -14.55 -8.59
CA VAL A 228 2.45 -16.01 -8.64
C VAL A 228 2.00 -16.62 -9.97
N SER A 229 1.55 -15.78 -10.91
CA SER A 229 1.14 -16.18 -12.26
C SER A 229 2.11 -15.74 -13.34
N ASP A 230 2.97 -14.75 -13.05
CA ASP A 230 4.00 -14.27 -13.98
C ASP A 230 5.23 -13.76 -13.21
N LYS A 231 6.22 -13.24 -13.95
CA LYS A 231 7.36 -12.52 -13.37
C LYS A 231 6.90 -11.23 -12.70
N THR A 232 7.74 -10.70 -11.84
CA THR A 232 7.54 -9.43 -11.17
C THR A 232 8.76 -8.54 -11.36
N SER A 233 8.57 -7.33 -11.89
CA SER A 233 9.58 -6.28 -11.87
C SER A 233 9.71 -5.72 -10.46
N VAL A 234 10.93 -5.61 -9.97
CA VAL A 234 11.24 -5.16 -8.61
C VAL A 234 12.25 -4.02 -8.68
N CYS A 235 12.02 -2.97 -7.90
CA CYS A 235 13.06 -2.01 -7.54
C CYS A 235 13.22 -2.01 -6.02
N GLU A 236 14.38 -2.42 -5.56
CA GLU A 236 14.76 -2.52 -4.15
C GLU A 236 15.47 -1.26 -3.68
N LEU A 237 15.02 -0.70 -2.57
CA LEU A 237 15.73 0.30 -1.78
C LEU A 237 16.35 -0.38 -0.57
N ARG A 238 17.68 -0.39 -0.49
CA ARG A 238 18.44 -0.88 0.67
C ARG A 238 19.71 -0.04 0.84
N ASP A 239 20.03 0.35 2.06
CA ASP A 239 21.21 1.16 2.40
C ASP A 239 21.34 2.44 1.55
N GLY A 240 20.21 3.08 1.26
CA GLY A 240 20.13 4.29 0.45
C GLY A 240 20.40 4.09 -1.05
N ARG A 241 20.54 2.86 -1.52
CA ARG A 241 20.78 2.50 -2.92
C ARG A 241 19.55 1.85 -3.54
N LEU A 242 19.37 2.07 -4.84
CA LEU A 242 18.32 1.44 -5.63
C LEU A 242 18.93 0.37 -6.53
N LYS A 243 18.31 -0.81 -6.57
CA LYS A 243 18.65 -1.91 -7.47
C LYS A 243 17.37 -2.46 -8.10
N CYS A 244 17.28 -2.47 -9.43
CA CYS A 244 16.14 -3.04 -10.12
C CYS A 244 16.50 -4.41 -10.72
N TYR A 245 15.58 -5.35 -10.62
CA TYR A 245 15.71 -6.73 -11.11
C TYR A 245 14.33 -7.35 -11.32
N GLU A 246 14.28 -8.55 -11.88
CA GLU A 246 13.06 -9.37 -11.97
C GLU A 246 13.17 -10.57 -11.04
N ILE A 247 12.01 -11.04 -10.56
CA ILE A 247 11.84 -12.32 -9.88
C ILE A 247 10.68 -13.09 -10.51
N ALA A 248 10.68 -14.39 -10.34
CA ALA A 248 9.63 -15.28 -10.81
C ALA A 248 9.22 -16.27 -9.71
N PRO A 249 7.99 -16.80 -9.71
CA PRO A 249 7.56 -17.80 -8.73
C PRO A 249 8.47 -19.01 -8.66
N GLU A 250 9.06 -19.42 -9.79
CA GLU A 250 9.97 -20.54 -9.91
C GLU A 250 11.26 -20.35 -9.11
N ASP A 251 11.73 -19.11 -8.94
CA ASP A 251 12.92 -18.78 -8.13
C ASP A 251 12.73 -19.17 -6.65
N PHE A 252 11.48 -19.36 -6.23
CA PHE A 252 11.07 -19.70 -4.87
C PHE A 252 10.44 -21.11 -4.78
N GLY A 253 10.63 -21.93 -5.80
CA GLY A 253 10.09 -23.31 -5.85
C GLY A 253 8.56 -23.37 -6.01
N MET A 254 7.93 -22.30 -6.51
CA MET A 254 6.49 -22.24 -6.76
C MET A 254 6.23 -22.37 -8.26
N GLY A 255 5.32 -23.25 -8.63
CA GLY A 255 4.80 -23.30 -10.01
C GLY A 255 3.88 -22.12 -10.26
N ARG A 256 3.89 -21.61 -11.52
CA ARG A 256 2.94 -20.56 -11.93
C ARG A 256 1.51 -21.08 -11.88
N CYS A 257 0.61 -20.22 -11.47
CA CYS A 257 -0.83 -20.43 -11.58
C CYS A 257 -1.42 -19.56 -12.71
N SER A 258 -2.72 -19.68 -12.95
CA SER A 258 -3.44 -18.73 -13.79
C SER A 258 -3.88 -17.50 -12.98
N LYS A 259 -4.19 -16.38 -13.66
CA LYS A 259 -4.73 -15.18 -12.98
C LYS A 259 -6.06 -15.48 -12.29
N GLU A 260 -6.88 -16.33 -12.88
CA GLU A 260 -8.18 -16.74 -12.36
C GLU A 260 -8.06 -17.46 -11.01
N ASP A 261 -6.94 -18.14 -10.76
CA ASP A 261 -6.69 -18.85 -9.51
C ASP A 261 -6.56 -17.93 -8.29
N ILE A 262 -6.22 -16.65 -8.51
CA ILE A 262 -6.02 -15.66 -7.44
C ILE A 262 -7.13 -14.59 -7.39
N VAL A 263 -8.17 -14.71 -8.22
CA VAL A 263 -9.33 -13.81 -8.18
C VAL A 263 -10.06 -13.92 -6.86
N GLY A 264 -10.49 -12.77 -6.34
CA GLY A 264 -11.33 -12.62 -5.17
C GLY A 264 -12.81 -12.44 -5.52
N GLY A 265 -13.57 -12.05 -4.52
CA GLY A 265 -15.00 -11.83 -4.63
C GLY A 265 -15.46 -10.63 -3.80
N ASN A 266 -16.67 -10.75 -3.26
CA ASN A 266 -17.21 -9.78 -2.31
C ASN A 266 -16.48 -9.88 -0.94
N PRO A 267 -16.73 -8.96 0.01
CA PRO A 267 -16.06 -8.97 1.31
C PRO A 267 -16.15 -10.29 2.07
N ARG A 268 -17.29 -10.95 2.05
CA ARG A 268 -17.48 -12.24 2.72
C ARG A 268 -16.66 -13.35 2.08
N GLU A 269 -16.69 -13.44 0.74
CA GLU A 269 -15.88 -14.42 -0.01
C GLU A 269 -14.39 -14.21 0.23
N ASN A 270 -13.91 -12.97 0.26
CA ASN A 270 -12.52 -12.66 0.55
C ASN A 270 -12.12 -12.95 2.01
N ALA A 271 -13.04 -12.76 2.95
CA ALA A 271 -12.83 -13.18 4.34
C ALA A 271 -12.70 -14.71 4.46
N GLU A 272 -13.56 -15.47 3.76
CA GLU A 272 -13.48 -16.94 3.71
C GLU A 272 -12.16 -17.42 3.08
N ILE A 273 -11.69 -16.76 2.00
CA ILE A 273 -10.36 -17.02 1.40
C ILE A 273 -9.25 -16.76 2.41
N THR A 274 -9.26 -15.61 3.08
CA THR A 274 -8.26 -15.27 4.11
C THR A 274 -8.24 -16.32 5.22
N LEU A 275 -9.39 -16.67 5.80
CA LEU A 275 -9.50 -17.68 6.84
C LEU A 275 -9.00 -19.06 6.38
N SER A 276 -9.31 -19.44 5.15
CA SER A 276 -8.84 -20.69 4.54
C SER A 276 -7.32 -20.76 4.47
N ILE A 277 -6.67 -19.66 4.00
CA ILE A 277 -5.22 -19.54 3.93
C ILE A 277 -4.60 -19.63 5.33
N LEU A 278 -5.14 -18.87 6.29
CA LEU A 278 -4.62 -18.83 7.67
C LEU A 278 -4.86 -20.16 8.42
N ASN A 279 -5.80 -20.99 7.96
CA ASN A 279 -6.00 -22.37 8.40
C ASN A 279 -5.06 -23.39 7.71
N GLY A 280 -4.14 -22.93 6.85
CA GLY A 280 -3.11 -23.77 6.23
C GLY A 280 -3.50 -24.41 4.89
N GLN A 281 -4.65 -24.04 4.29
CA GLN A 281 -5.03 -24.55 2.98
C GLN A 281 -3.97 -24.20 1.94
N LYS A 282 -3.48 -25.19 1.21
CA LYS A 282 -2.49 -25.05 0.14
C LYS A 282 -3.17 -24.60 -1.16
N GLY A 283 -2.40 -24.01 -2.06
CA GLY A 283 -2.86 -23.58 -3.39
C GLY A 283 -2.37 -22.19 -3.79
N PRO A 284 -2.75 -21.72 -4.99
CA PRO A 284 -2.26 -20.47 -5.57
C PRO A 284 -2.47 -19.23 -4.68
N LYS A 285 -3.65 -19.10 -4.06
CA LYS A 285 -3.95 -17.97 -3.15
C LYS A 285 -3.01 -17.94 -1.94
N ARG A 286 -2.70 -19.11 -1.36
CA ARG A 286 -1.72 -19.19 -0.27
C ARG A 286 -0.32 -18.83 -0.77
N ASN A 287 0.08 -19.29 -1.95
CA ASN A 287 1.38 -18.97 -2.54
C ASN A 287 1.54 -17.45 -2.72
N ALA A 288 0.51 -16.76 -3.20
CA ALA A 288 0.52 -15.29 -3.30
C ALA A 288 0.75 -14.63 -1.93
N VAL A 289 0.05 -15.06 -0.88
CA VAL A 289 0.25 -14.53 0.48
C VAL A 289 1.65 -14.85 1.00
N VAL A 290 2.13 -16.08 0.80
CA VAL A 290 3.46 -16.50 1.25
C VAL A 290 4.55 -15.67 0.58
N LEU A 291 4.47 -15.46 -0.75
CA LEU A 291 5.51 -14.74 -1.50
C LEU A 291 5.52 -13.23 -1.15
N ASN A 292 4.35 -12.61 -1.06
CA ASN A 292 4.25 -11.19 -0.65
C ASN A 292 4.66 -10.99 0.81
N SER A 293 4.30 -11.93 1.71
CA SER A 293 4.78 -11.90 3.10
C SER A 293 6.29 -12.10 3.19
N ALA A 294 6.86 -13.01 2.37
CA ALA A 294 8.28 -13.28 2.33
C ALA A 294 9.11 -12.04 1.95
N ALA A 295 8.66 -11.34 0.91
CA ALA A 295 9.28 -10.08 0.48
C ALA A 295 9.25 -9.03 1.59
N ALA A 296 8.13 -8.91 2.31
CA ALA A 296 8.00 -7.99 3.42
C ALA A 296 8.87 -8.39 4.64
N LEU A 297 9.00 -9.68 4.93
CA LEU A 297 9.90 -10.20 5.97
C LEU A 297 11.36 -9.93 5.63
N TYR A 298 11.74 -10.04 4.36
CA TYR A 298 13.07 -9.66 3.86
C TYR A 298 13.32 -8.15 4.01
N VAL A 299 12.37 -7.31 3.61
CA VAL A 299 12.44 -5.84 3.78
C VAL A 299 12.60 -5.45 5.25
N ALA A 300 11.92 -6.18 6.15
CA ALA A 300 11.98 -5.95 7.60
C ALA A 300 13.23 -6.55 8.28
N GLY A 301 14.12 -7.20 7.54
CA GLY A 301 15.32 -7.85 8.09
C GLY A 301 15.03 -9.06 9.00
N LYS A 302 13.84 -9.66 8.88
CA LYS A 302 13.47 -10.91 9.59
C LYS A 302 13.89 -12.15 8.81
N ALA A 303 14.26 -11.98 7.55
CA ALA A 303 14.80 -13.01 6.67
C ALA A 303 15.98 -12.43 5.89
N ASP A 304 17.01 -13.25 5.63
CA ASP A 304 18.23 -12.81 4.92
C ASP A 304 18.00 -12.73 3.40
N SER A 305 16.97 -13.42 2.90
CA SER A 305 16.56 -13.44 1.50
C SER A 305 15.04 -13.60 1.40
N ILE A 306 14.46 -13.34 0.22
CA ILE A 306 13.04 -13.63 -0.04
C ILE A 306 12.78 -15.15 0.09
N GLU A 307 13.73 -15.99 -0.32
CA GLU A 307 13.63 -17.45 -0.17
C GLU A 307 13.52 -17.88 1.30
N ASP A 308 14.33 -17.32 2.20
CA ASP A 308 14.21 -17.52 3.65
C ASP A 308 12.87 -17.02 4.17
N GLY A 309 12.42 -15.89 3.65
CA GLY A 309 11.10 -15.33 3.93
C GLY A 309 9.96 -16.28 3.56
N VAL A 310 10.06 -16.99 2.43
CA VAL A 310 9.07 -18.00 1.99
C VAL A 310 8.99 -19.15 2.99
N ARG A 311 10.14 -19.63 3.48
CA ARG A 311 10.18 -20.67 4.53
C ARG A 311 9.51 -20.19 5.81
N LEU A 312 9.88 -18.98 6.27
CA LEU A 312 9.34 -18.40 7.50
C LEU A 312 7.82 -18.11 7.39
N ALA A 313 7.36 -17.49 6.31
CA ALA A 313 5.94 -17.22 6.10
C ALA A 313 5.10 -18.51 6.05
N SER A 314 5.62 -19.54 5.39
CA SER A 314 4.98 -20.86 5.34
C SER A 314 4.87 -21.50 6.73
N GLU A 315 5.93 -21.45 7.53
CA GLU A 315 5.94 -21.96 8.91
C GLU A 315 4.93 -21.22 9.79
N ILE A 316 4.84 -19.89 9.67
CA ILE A 316 3.92 -19.05 10.44
C ILE A 316 2.46 -19.45 10.16
N ILE A 317 2.12 -19.71 8.90
CA ILE A 317 0.79 -20.16 8.50
C ILE A 317 0.57 -21.60 9.03
N ASP A 318 1.48 -22.52 8.74
CA ASP A 318 1.31 -23.94 9.03
C ASP A 318 1.30 -24.26 10.55
N SER A 319 1.97 -23.43 11.36
CA SER A 319 1.92 -23.52 12.83
C SER A 319 0.66 -22.90 13.46
N GLY A 320 -0.20 -22.24 12.68
CA GLY A 320 -1.38 -21.53 13.17
C GLY A 320 -1.09 -20.20 13.85
N ARG A 321 0.15 -19.69 13.84
CA ARG A 321 0.51 -18.40 14.42
C ARG A 321 -0.23 -17.25 13.73
N ALA A 322 -0.35 -17.28 12.40
CA ALA A 322 -1.06 -16.26 11.64
C ALA A 322 -2.56 -16.23 11.98
N LYS A 323 -3.20 -17.39 12.17
CA LYS A 323 -4.60 -17.47 12.61
C LYS A 323 -4.78 -16.83 14.00
N LYS A 324 -3.93 -17.19 14.96
CA LYS A 324 -3.96 -16.59 16.31
C LYS A 324 -3.72 -15.08 16.28
N GLN A 325 -2.92 -14.59 15.34
CA GLN A 325 -2.70 -13.16 15.15
C GLN A 325 -3.98 -12.44 14.70
N LEU A 326 -4.72 -13.02 13.77
CA LEU A 326 -6.04 -12.49 13.37
C LEU A 326 -7.02 -12.49 14.55
N GLU A 327 -7.10 -13.58 15.31
CA GLU A 327 -7.97 -13.70 16.48
C GLU A 327 -7.68 -12.59 17.51
N LYS A 328 -6.39 -12.35 17.83
CA LYS A 328 -5.97 -11.23 18.68
C LYS A 328 -6.37 -9.89 18.07
N PHE A 329 -6.15 -9.69 16.79
CA PHE A 329 -6.49 -8.43 16.14
C PHE A 329 -7.98 -8.12 16.24
N ILE A 330 -8.85 -9.12 16.03
CA ILE A 330 -10.29 -8.98 16.23
C ILE A 330 -10.60 -8.63 17.70
N GLU A 331 -10.04 -9.35 18.66
CA GLU A 331 -10.23 -9.12 20.09
C GLU A 331 -9.85 -7.69 20.49
N TYR A 332 -8.62 -7.26 20.17
CA TYR A 332 -8.09 -5.95 20.57
C TYR A 332 -8.81 -4.77 19.91
N THR A 333 -9.31 -4.93 18.70
CA THR A 333 -10.08 -3.86 18.05
C THR A 333 -11.48 -3.71 18.62
N ASN A 334 -12.08 -4.78 19.18
CA ASN A 334 -13.43 -4.80 19.75
C ASN A 334 -13.49 -4.63 21.27
N SER A 335 -12.35 -4.68 21.97
CA SER A 335 -12.22 -4.50 23.43
C SER A 335 -12.39 -3.08 23.91
#